data_5f0e667bdd6240b38996d54c1f4a91fc
#
_entry.id   5f0e667bdd6240b38996d54c1f4a91fc
#
_cell.length_a   1.000
_cell.length_b   1.000
_cell.length_c   1.000
_cell.angle_alpha   90.00
_cell.angle_beta   90.00
_cell.angle_gamma   90.00
#
_symmetry.space_group_name_H-M   'P 1'
#
loop_
_entity.id
_entity.type
_entity.pdbx_description
1 polymer ?
#
loop_
_entity_poly.entity_id
_entity_poly.type
_entity_poly.pdbx_seq_one_letter_code
_entity_poly.pdbx_strand_id
1 'polypeptide(L)'
;MVHKISNAFLDDKPKMSVVAPKFLEFIGDSPVIAHNGLDFDFPFVNHELEMLGLPQIPRSQQMDTLVIARNRVFGPKSYTLDALAKWFGVSLTARADAHGALIDSEILAKVYLELENTAPAPEIADIVAEQHAAFLKHPKIGADFPYRQFPVSDAEEKIHAEFMEKLKAAA
;
A
#
# COMPACT_ATOMS: atom_id res chain seq x y z
N MET A 1 14.69 11.78 -18.53
CA MET A 1 13.35 12.41 -18.45
C MET A 1 12.34 11.28 -18.65
N VAL A 2 11.51 10.99 -17.65
CA VAL A 2 10.64 9.79 -17.62
C VAL A 2 9.46 9.93 -18.59
N HIS A 3 8.84 11.12 -18.66
CA HIS A 3 7.59 11.36 -19.40
C HIS A 3 7.77 11.96 -20.78
N LYS A 4 8.97 12.32 -21.21
CA LYS A 4 9.31 12.93 -22.52
C LYS A 4 8.47 14.18 -22.89
N ILE A 5 7.82 14.84 -21.93
CA ILE A 5 7.03 16.06 -22.13
C ILE A 5 7.96 17.25 -22.02
N SER A 6 8.01 18.11 -23.04
CA SER A 6 8.77 19.36 -23.04
C SER A 6 7.92 20.55 -22.61
N ASN A 7 8.56 21.64 -22.15
CA ASN A 7 7.84 22.87 -21.83
C ASN A 7 7.06 23.40 -23.04
N ALA A 8 7.65 23.36 -24.23
CA ALA A 8 6.98 23.77 -25.46
C ALA A 8 5.71 22.94 -25.78
N PHE A 9 5.66 21.66 -25.38
CA PHE A 9 4.46 20.86 -25.48
C PHE A 9 3.35 21.30 -24.54
N LEU A 10 3.73 21.89 -23.39
CA LEU A 10 2.78 22.32 -22.36
C LEU A 10 2.25 23.75 -22.59
N ASP A 11 2.88 24.54 -23.44
CA ASP A 11 2.56 25.97 -23.61
C ASP A 11 1.11 26.22 -24.05
N ASP A 12 0.53 25.32 -24.84
CA ASP A 12 -0.85 25.36 -25.34
C ASP A 12 -1.85 24.55 -24.51
N LYS A 13 -1.40 23.89 -23.45
CA LYS A 13 -2.27 23.04 -22.62
C LYS A 13 -2.96 23.84 -21.51
N PRO A 14 -4.17 23.45 -21.11
CA PRO A 14 -4.88 24.14 -20.04
C PRO A 14 -4.13 24.01 -18.73
N LYS A 15 -4.06 25.12 -17.99
CA LYS A 15 -3.48 25.14 -16.64
C LYS A 15 -4.36 24.42 -15.64
N MET A 16 -3.79 23.99 -14.51
CA MET A 16 -4.51 23.31 -13.42
C MET A 16 -5.73 24.12 -12.95
N SER A 17 -5.65 25.45 -12.92
CA SER A 17 -6.78 26.34 -12.55
C SER A 17 -8.02 26.18 -13.47
N VAL A 18 -7.84 25.72 -14.71
CA VAL A 18 -8.94 25.46 -15.66
C VAL A 18 -9.43 24.02 -15.56
N VAL A 19 -8.53 23.08 -15.29
CA VAL A 19 -8.82 21.65 -15.27
C VAL A 19 -9.42 21.20 -13.94
N ALA A 20 -8.90 21.72 -12.82
CA ALA A 20 -9.27 21.25 -11.48
C ALA A 20 -10.77 21.35 -11.14
N PRO A 21 -11.48 22.46 -11.47
CA PRO A 21 -12.93 22.51 -11.23
C PRO A 21 -13.70 21.42 -11.99
N LYS A 22 -13.34 21.19 -13.25
CA LYS A 22 -13.98 20.15 -14.10
C LYS A 22 -13.64 18.75 -13.60
N PHE A 23 -12.42 18.55 -13.11
CA PHE A 23 -12.00 17.29 -12.51
C PHE A 23 -12.82 17.00 -11.25
N LEU A 24 -12.98 17.98 -10.35
CA LEU A 24 -13.80 17.82 -9.14
C LEU A 24 -15.27 17.54 -9.47
N GLU A 25 -15.84 18.25 -10.47
CA GLU A 25 -17.18 17.98 -10.96
C GLU A 25 -17.32 16.56 -11.52
N PHE A 26 -16.32 16.10 -12.28
CA PHE A 26 -16.30 14.76 -12.87
C PHE A 26 -16.24 13.64 -11.84
N ILE A 27 -15.37 13.76 -10.82
CA ILE A 27 -15.25 12.73 -9.78
C ILE A 27 -16.44 12.74 -8.81
N GLY A 28 -17.06 13.90 -8.54
CA GLY A 28 -18.14 14.04 -7.57
C GLY A 28 -17.82 13.35 -6.25
N ASP A 29 -18.74 12.50 -5.77
CA ASP A 29 -18.59 11.70 -4.55
C ASP A 29 -18.03 10.30 -4.82
N SER A 30 -17.61 10.01 -6.06
CA SER A 30 -17.11 8.68 -6.42
C SER A 30 -15.72 8.42 -5.84
N PRO A 31 -15.39 7.16 -5.51
CA PRO A 31 -14.03 6.78 -5.14
C PRO A 31 -13.05 7.10 -6.27
N VAL A 32 -11.92 7.69 -5.93
CA VAL A 32 -10.80 7.95 -6.84
C VAL A 32 -9.73 6.90 -6.58
N ILE A 33 -9.39 6.17 -7.63
CA ILE A 33 -8.49 5.02 -7.54
C ILE A 33 -7.13 5.41 -8.09
N ALA A 34 -6.07 5.13 -7.33
CA ALA A 34 -4.69 5.30 -7.76
C ALA A 34 -3.84 4.11 -7.32
N HIS A 35 -2.65 3.95 -7.90
CA HIS A 35 -1.69 2.93 -7.51
C HIS A 35 -0.50 3.57 -6.80
N ASN A 36 -0.30 3.29 -5.52
CA ASN A 36 0.59 4.05 -4.63
C ASN A 36 0.16 5.51 -4.47
N GLY A 37 -1.14 5.74 -4.59
CA GLY A 37 -1.73 7.07 -4.64
C GLY A 37 -1.68 7.81 -3.33
N LEU A 38 -1.71 7.10 -2.19
CA LEU A 38 -1.64 7.70 -0.87
C LEU A 38 -0.31 8.40 -0.61
N ASP A 39 0.76 7.87 -1.17
CA ASP A 39 2.11 8.42 -1.00
C ASP A 39 2.47 9.44 -2.09
N PHE A 40 1.78 9.42 -3.25
CA PHE A 40 2.17 10.25 -4.39
C PHE A 40 1.01 11.04 -5.01
N ASP A 41 0.04 10.38 -5.66
CA ASP A 41 -0.96 11.07 -6.48
C ASP A 41 -1.89 11.97 -5.64
N PHE A 42 -2.42 11.46 -4.54
CA PHE A 42 -3.37 12.21 -3.72
C PHE A 42 -2.74 13.41 -3.00
N PRO A 43 -1.55 13.30 -2.37
CA PRO A 43 -0.86 14.46 -1.83
C PRO A 43 -0.57 15.52 -2.88
N PHE A 44 -0.13 15.11 -4.07
CA PHE A 44 0.17 16.03 -5.17
C PHE A 44 -1.08 16.76 -5.65
N VAL A 45 -2.14 16.03 -5.98
CA VAL A 45 -3.40 16.64 -6.46
C VAL A 45 -4.02 17.53 -5.40
N ASN A 46 -4.05 17.08 -4.14
CA ASN A 46 -4.61 17.87 -3.05
C ASN A 46 -3.83 19.16 -2.78
N HIS A 47 -2.49 19.12 -2.93
CA HIS A 47 -1.68 20.33 -2.85
C HIS A 47 -2.03 21.33 -3.98
N GLU A 48 -2.18 20.86 -5.20
CA GLU A 48 -2.58 21.71 -6.34
C GLU A 48 -3.99 22.30 -6.14
N LEU A 49 -4.92 21.52 -5.60
CA LEU A 49 -6.28 21.99 -5.27
C LEU A 49 -6.24 23.06 -4.18
N GLU A 50 -5.44 22.85 -3.14
CA GLU A 50 -5.26 23.79 -2.04
C GLU A 50 -4.68 25.13 -2.54
N MET A 51 -3.66 25.08 -3.40
CA MET A 51 -3.06 26.27 -4.02
C MET A 51 -4.06 27.09 -4.83
N LEU A 52 -5.14 26.46 -5.33
CA LEU A 52 -6.22 27.11 -6.06
C LEU A 52 -7.41 27.51 -5.18
N GLY A 53 -7.35 27.24 -3.85
CA GLY A 53 -8.47 27.47 -2.93
C GLY A 53 -9.67 26.55 -3.19
N LEU A 54 -9.45 25.39 -3.82
CA LEU A 54 -10.49 24.40 -4.11
C LEU A 54 -10.53 23.31 -3.04
N PRO A 55 -11.69 22.63 -2.86
CA PRO A 55 -11.79 21.53 -1.92
C PRO A 55 -10.87 20.36 -2.31
N GLN A 56 -10.16 19.81 -1.34
CA GLN A 56 -9.32 18.63 -1.50
C GLN A 56 -10.18 17.36 -1.64
N ILE A 57 -9.65 16.33 -2.30
CA ILE A 57 -10.23 14.99 -2.33
C ILE A 57 -10.15 14.42 -0.91
N PRO A 58 -11.29 14.15 -0.24
CA PRO A 58 -11.28 13.66 1.13
C PRO A 58 -10.71 12.24 1.21
N ARG A 59 -10.10 11.89 2.36
CA ARG A 59 -9.51 10.56 2.56
C ARG A 59 -10.47 9.40 2.30
N SER A 60 -11.76 9.61 2.57
CA SER A 60 -12.82 8.62 2.33
C SER A 60 -13.04 8.28 0.85
N GLN A 61 -12.69 9.17 -0.07
CA GLN A 61 -12.75 8.93 -1.51
C GLN A 61 -11.45 8.35 -2.08
N GLN A 62 -10.34 8.41 -1.33
CA GLN A 62 -9.02 7.96 -1.82
C GLN A 62 -8.87 6.45 -1.67
N MET A 63 -8.69 5.75 -2.77
CA MET A 63 -8.49 4.31 -2.82
C MET A 63 -7.14 3.98 -3.45
N ASP A 64 -6.32 3.21 -2.73
CA ASP A 64 -4.97 2.84 -3.17
C ASP A 64 -4.89 1.35 -3.46
N THR A 65 -4.69 1.01 -4.74
CA THR A 65 -4.61 -0.39 -5.18
C THR A 65 -3.34 -1.09 -4.72
N LEU A 66 -2.27 -0.38 -4.38
CA LEU A 66 -1.07 -0.98 -3.78
C LEU A 66 -1.38 -1.53 -2.38
N VAL A 67 -2.13 -0.77 -1.57
CA VAL A 67 -2.58 -1.20 -0.25
C VAL A 67 -3.53 -2.40 -0.37
N ILE A 68 -4.51 -2.34 -1.29
CA ILE A 68 -5.44 -3.44 -1.56
C ILE A 68 -4.67 -4.70 -1.98
N ALA A 69 -3.73 -4.56 -2.93
CA ALA A 69 -2.97 -5.69 -3.45
C ALA A 69 -2.12 -6.36 -2.37
N ARG A 70 -1.46 -5.60 -1.50
CA ARG A 70 -0.66 -6.15 -0.40
C ARG A 70 -1.49 -6.97 0.59
N ASN A 71 -2.78 -6.65 0.72
CA ASN A 71 -3.70 -7.33 1.63
C ASN A 71 -4.44 -8.52 0.99
N ARG A 72 -4.48 -8.60 -0.35
CA ARG A 72 -5.26 -9.63 -1.06
C ARG A 72 -4.42 -10.59 -1.90
N VAL A 73 -3.22 -10.19 -2.32
CA VAL A 73 -2.41 -10.96 -3.27
C VAL A 73 -1.11 -11.42 -2.61
N PHE A 74 -0.89 -12.72 -2.57
CA PHE A 74 0.33 -13.33 -2.03
C PHE A 74 1.07 -14.06 -3.14
N GLY A 75 2.38 -13.80 -3.25
CA GLY A 75 3.27 -14.50 -4.17
C GLY A 75 4.07 -13.63 -5.13
N PRO A 76 3.58 -12.48 -5.63
CA PRO A 76 4.41 -11.65 -6.48
C PRO A 76 5.60 -11.09 -5.70
N LYS A 77 6.78 -11.04 -6.37
CA LYS A 77 7.99 -10.44 -5.79
C LYS A 77 7.92 -8.91 -5.69
N SER A 78 6.99 -8.30 -6.41
CA SER A 78 6.79 -6.86 -6.50
C SER A 78 5.31 -6.56 -6.70
N TYR A 79 4.86 -5.44 -6.14
CA TYR A 79 3.49 -4.95 -6.23
C TYR A 79 3.39 -3.69 -7.11
N THR A 80 4.33 -3.47 -8.03
CA THR A 80 4.19 -2.42 -9.05
C THR A 80 3.00 -2.72 -9.95
N LEU A 81 2.43 -1.69 -10.58
CA LEU A 81 1.29 -1.87 -11.50
C LEU A 81 1.60 -2.91 -12.59
N ASP A 82 2.82 -2.90 -13.14
CA ASP A 82 3.27 -3.87 -14.15
C ASP A 82 3.36 -5.30 -13.60
N ALA A 83 3.82 -5.44 -12.36
CA ALA A 83 3.92 -6.74 -11.73
C ALA A 83 2.53 -7.34 -11.46
N LEU A 84 1.59 -6.51 -10.99
CA LEU A 84 0.21 -6.91 -10.78
C LEU A 84 -0.52 -7.20 -12.10
N ALA A 85 -0.31 -6.36 -13.13
CA ALA A 85 -0.87 -6.61 -14.45
C ALA A 85 -0.41 -7.96 -15.01
N LYS A 86 0.89 -8.28 -14.91
CA LYS A 86 1.43 -9.59 -15.29
C LYS A 86 0.86 -10.73 -14.45
N TRP A 87 0.71 -10.52 -13.14
CA TRP A 87 0.16 -11.50 -12.23
C TRP A 87 -1.27 -11.90 -12.59
N PHE A 88 -2.09 -10.92 -12.94
CA PHE A 88 -3.49 -11.12 -13.33
C PHE A 88 -3.68 -11.40 -14.83
N GLY A 89 -2.61 -11.47 -15.63
CA GLY A 89 -2.72 -11.68 -17.07
C GLY A 89 -3.27 -10.48 -17.85
N VAL A 90 -3.23 -9.28 -17.25
CA VAL A 90 -3.63 -8.04 -17.92
C VAL A 90 -2.57 -7.66 -18.95
N SER A 91 -3.00 -7.47 -20.20
CA SER A 91 -2.09 -7.13 -21.31
C SER A 91 -1.45 -5.75 -21.13
N LEU A 92 -0.13 -5.70 -21.34
CA LEU A 92 0.68 -4.47 -21.36
C LEU A 92 1.04 -4.03 -22.78
N THR A 93 0.48 -4.65 -23.83
CA THR A 93 0.86 -4.38 -25.24
C THR A 93 0.63 -2.94 -25.65
N ALA A 94 -0.46 -2.31 -25.20
CA ALA A 94 -0.72 -0.90 -25.48
C ALA A 94 0.34 0.06 -24.90
N ARG A 95 1.08 -0.38 -23.88
CA ARG A 95 2.17 0.40 -23.24
C ARG A 95 3.48 0.33 -24.00
N ALA A 96 3.66 -0.69 -24.87
CA ALA A 96 4.87 -0.83 -25.67
C ALA A 96 5.03 0.29 -26.70
N ASP A 97 3.92 0.82 -27.20
CA ASP A 97 3.89 1.85 -28.25
C ASP A 97 3.87 3.29 -27.67
N ALA A 98 3.33 3.49 -26.46
CA ALA A 98 3.29 4.80 -25.81
C ALA A 98 3.10 4.67 -24.29
N HIS A 99 4.00 5.25 -23.52
CA HIS A 99 3.77 5.50 -22.09
C HIS A 99 2.89 6.77 -21.97
N GLY A 100 1.63 6.57 -21.64
CA GLY A 100 0.69 7.67 -21.45
C GLY A 100 -0.21 7.42 -20.23
N ALA A 101 -0.55 8.48 -19.51
CA ALA A 101 -1.40 8.41 -18.33
C ALA A 101 -2.74 7.69 -18.57
N LEU A 102 -3.32 7.84 -19.76
CA LEU A 102 -4.57 7.16 -20.11
C LEU A 102 -4.39 5.64 -20.18
N ILE A 103 -3.32 5.16 -20.82
CA ILE A 103 -3.03 3.72 -20.92
C ILE A 103 -2.77 3.13 -19.55
N ASP A 104 -2.01 3.84 -18.69
CA ASP A 104 -1.75 3.42 -17.33
C ASP A 104 -3.04 3.37 -16.50
N SER A 105 -3.96 4.31 -16.70
CA SER A 105 -5.29 4.31 -16.07
C SER A 105 -6.16 3.13 -16.53
N GLU A 106 -6.11 2.77 -17.80
CA GLU A 106 -6.82 1.59 -18.32
C GLU A 106 -6.27 0.27 -17.76
N ILE A 107 -4.94 0.17 -17.63
CA ILE A 107 -4.29 -0.98 -17.00
C ILE A 107 -4.68 -1.04 -15.52
N LEU A 108 -4.64 0.10 -14.83
CA LEU A 108 -5.04 0.22 -13.43
C LEU A 108 -6.50 -0.22 -13.22
N ALA A 109 -7.41 0.23 -14.07
CA ALA A 109 -8.82 -0.17 -14.00
C ALA A 109 -9.00 -1.69 -14.11
N LYS A 110 -8.30 -2.34 -15.05
CA LYS A 110 -8.34 -3.80 -15.22
C LYS A 110 -7.74 -4.53 -14.02
N VAL A 111 -6.59 -4.07 -13.52
CA VAL A 111 -5.95 -4.63 -12.32
C VAL A 111 -6.84 -4.47 -11.09
N TYR A 112 -7.52 -3.33 -10.96
CA TYR A 112 -8.45 -3.09 -9.86
C TYR A 112 -9.64 -4.07 -9.88
N LEU A 113 -10.22 -4.34 -11.05
CA LEU A 113 -11.30 -5.33 -11.18
C LEU A 113 -10.84 -6.74 -10.77
N GLU A 114 -9.63 -7.14 -11.14
CA GLU A 114 -9.07 -8.42 -10.70
C GLU A 114 -8.80 -8.46 -9.18
N LEU A 115 -8.35 -7.34 -8.61
CA LEU A 115 -8.20 -7.21 -7.16
C LEU A 115 -9.53 -7.32 -6.41
N GLU A 116 -10.61 -6.75 -6.95
CA GLU A 116 -11.95 -6.89 -6.35
C GLU A 116 -12.47 -8.32 -6.42
N ASN A 117 -12.15 -9.05 -7.48
CA ASN A 117 -12.50 -10.46 -7.65
C ASN A 117 -11.62 -11.40 -6.78
N THR A 118 -10.50 -10.90 -6.25
CA THR A 118 -9.62 -11.67 -5.37
C THR A 118 -10.16 -11.62 -3.94
N ALA A 119 -10.44 -12.78 -3.37
CA ALA A 119 -10.85 -12.87 -1.97
C ALA A 119 -9.80 -12.19 -1.08
N PRO A 120 -10.20 -11.40 -0.07
CA PRO A 120 -9.27 -10.88 0.90
C PRO A 120 -8.52 -12.05 1.54
N ALA A 121 -7.23 -11.86 1.78
CA ALA A 121 -6.48 -12.84 2.56
C ALA A 121 -7.17 -13.03 3.92
N PRO A 122 -7.23 -14.26 4.43
CA PRO A 122 -7.67 -14.46 5.79
C PRO A 122 -6.87 -13.52 6.69
N GLU A 123 -7.55 -12.76 7.53
CA GLU A 123 -6.88 -11.86 8.47
C GLU A 123 -5.86 -12.66 9.27
N ILE A 124 -4.70 -12.09 9.48
CA ILE A 124 -3.64 -12.73 10.30
C ILE A 124 -4.22 -13.19 11.65
N ALA A 125 -5.21 -12.45 12.17
CA ALA A 125 -5.95 -12.81 13.37
C ALA A 125 -6.67 -14.17 13.23
N ASP A 126 -7.29 -14.47 12.09
CA ASP A 126 -7.99 -15.74 11.85
C ASP A 126 -7.00 -16.90 11.73
N ILE A 127 -5.87 -16.67 11.05
CA ILE A 127 -4.79 -17.66 10.95
C ILE A 127 -4.19 -17.95 12.32
N VAL A 128 -3.91 -16.90 13.10
CA VAL A 128 -3.37 -17.06 14.47
C VAL A 128 -4.40 -17.73 15.37
N ALA A 129 -5.68 -17.38 15.27
CA ALA A 129 -6.74 -18.03 16.05
C ALA A 129 -6.89 -19.51 15.70
N GLU A 130 -6.84 -19.86 14.41
CA GLU A 130 -6.90 -21.25 13.95
C GLU A 130 -5.67 -22.06 14.40
N GLN A 131 -4.46 -21.50 14.25
CA GLN A 131 -3.23 -22.12 14.73
C GLN A 131 -3.23 -22.26 16.26
N HIS A 132 -3.69 -21.24 17.00
CA HIS A 132 -3.82 -21.29 18.44
C HIS A 132 -4.85 -22.32 18.90
N ALA A 133 -6.00 -22.41 18.22
CA ALA A 133 -7.02 -23.44 18.47
C ALA A 133 -6.49 -24.86 18.18
N ALA A 134 -5.69 -25.02 17.12
CA ALA A 134 -5.01 -26.27 16.81
C ALA A 134 -3.95 -26.62 17.87
N PHE A 135 -3.18 -25.64 18.33
CA PHE A 135 -2.21 -25.79 19.42
C PHE A 135 -2.87 -26.21 20.74
N LEU A 136 -4.00 -25.61 21.10
CA LEU A 136 -4.76 -25.96 22.32
C LEU A 136 -5.42 -27.35 22.25
N LYS A 137 -5.63 -27.89 21.05
CA LYS A 137 -6.13 -29.27 20.86
C LYS A 137 -5.07 -30.36 21.06
N HIS A 138 -3.79 -29.99 21.19
CA HIS A 138 -2.70 -30.93 21.52
C HIS A 138 -2.49 -31.01 23.03
N PRO A 139 -3.07 -31.99 23.74
CA PRO A 139 -3.08 -32.03 25.21
C PRO A 139 -1.74 -32.36 25.87
N LYS A 140 -0.65 -32.44 25.11
CA LYS A 140 0.66 -32.86 25.64
C LYS A 140 1.78 -31.82 25.60
N ILE A 141 1.52 -30.59 25.17
CA ILE A 141 2.58 -29.58 25.08
C ILE A 141 2.76 -28.80 26.40
N GLY A 142 1.89 -28.96 27.37
CA GLY A 142 1.96 -28.23 28.66
C GLY A 142 2.56 -28.96 29.86
N ALA A 143 2.65 -30.29 29.84
CA ALA A 143 2.94 -31.05 31.04
C ALA A 143 4.37 -31.61 31.15
N ASP A 144 5.09 -31.78 30.04
CA ASP A 144 6.36 -32.53 30.03
C ASP A 144 7.54 -31.84 29.36
N PHE A 145 7.47 -30.55 29.05
CA PHE A 145 8.68 -29.83 28.69
C PHE A 145 9.41 -29.39 29.96
N PRO A 146 10.56 -30.01 30.30
CA PRO A 146 11.37 -29.48 31.35
C PRO A 146 11.72 -28.02 31.01
N TYR A 147 11.34 -27.11 31.87
CA TYR A 147 11.70 -25.70 31.75
C TYR A 147 13.22 -25.67 31.59
N ARG A 148 13.71 -25.43 30.37
CA ARG A 148 15.14 -25.20 30.17
C ARG A 148 15.45 -23.85 30.80
N GLN A 149 15.89 -23.85 32.03
CA GLN A 149 16.57 -22.69 32.58
C GLN A 149 17.91 -22.61 31.85
N PHE A 150 18.05 -21.63 31.00
CA PHE A 150 19.35 -21.26 30.50
C PHE A 150 20.04 -20.48 31.62
N PRO A 151 21.16 -20.97 32.17
CA PRO A 151 21.89 -20.20 33.17
C PRO A 151 22.35 -18.91 32.51
N VAL A 152 21.86 -17.79 32.99
CA VAL A 152 22.34 -16.47 32.61
C VAL A 152 23.71 -16.29 33.25
N SER A 153 24.71 -15.94 32.47
CA SER A 153 26.05 -15.68 32.97
C SER A 153 26.08 -14.34 33.74
N ASP A 154 26.95 -14.23 34.75
CA ASP A 154 27.15 -12.99 35.50
C ASP A 154 27.44 -11.79 34.60
N ALA A 155 28.06 -12.02 33.44
CA ALA A 155 28.34 -11.00 32.44
C ALA A 155 27.03 -10.50 31.75
N GLU A 156 26.09 -11.40 31.44
CA GLU A 156 24.80 -11.04 30.88
C GLU A 156 23.90 -10.32 31.85
N GLU A 157 23.90 -10.72 33.11
CA GLU A 157 23.17 -10.02 34.19
C GLU A 157 23.69 -8.58 34.36
N LYS A 158 25.02 -8.40 34.32
CA LYS A 158 25.63 -7.09 34.43
C LYS A 158 25.25 -6.17 33.22
N ILE A 159 25.32 -6.70 31.99
CA ILE A 159 24.93 -5.98 30.81
C ILE A 159 23.45 -5.59 30.84
N HIS A 160 22.59 -6.51 31.32
CA HIS A 160 21.18 -6.25 31.50
C HIS A 160 20.90 -5.15 32.51
N ALA A 161 21.57 -5.20 33.66
CA ALA A 161 21.45 -4.16 34.68
C ALA A 161 21.88 -2.78 34.20
N GLU A 162 23.02 -2.69 33.50
CA GLU A 162 23.51 -1.44 32.89
C GLU A 162 22.54 -0.90 31.83
N PHE A 163 21.90 -1.77 31.05
CA PHE A 163 20.88 -1.40 30.07
C PHE A 163 19.62 -0.84 30.73
N MET A 164 19.14 -1.49 31.78
CA MET A 164 17.97 -1.02 32.56
C MET A 164 18.21 0.30 33.27
N GLU A 165 19.41 0.56 33.76
CA GLU A 165 19.80 1.85 34.34
C GLU A 165 19.78 2.99 33.30
N LYS A 166 20.30 2.72 32.08
CA LYS A 166 20.25 3.68 30.97
C LYS A 166 18.82 3.97 30.51
N LEU A 167 17.95 2.97 30.48
CA LEU A 167 16.53 3.17 30.15
C LEU A 167 15.81 4.06 31.18
N LYS A 168 16.07 3.84 32.48
CA LYS A 168 15.50 4.67 33.57
C LYS A 168 16.01 6.11 33.52
N ALA A 169 17.24 6.31 33.09
CA ALA A 169 17.83 7.67 33.00
C ALA A 169 17.34 8.44 31.76
N ALA A 170 16.74 7.75 30.78
CA ALA A 170 16.23 8.34 29.53
C ALA A 170 14.71 8.58 29.55
N ALA A 171 14.01 8.16 30.60
CA ALA A 171 12.56 8.33 30.82
C ALA A 171 12.30 9.49 31.78
#